data_5c766ca609a2944e3960683b6eb683db
#
_entry.id   5c766ca609a2944e3960683b6eb683db
#
_cell.length_a   1.000
_cell.length_b   1.000
_cell.length_c   1.000
_cell.angle_alpha   90.00
_cell.angle_beta   90.00
_cell.angle_gamma   90.00
#
_symmetry.space_group_name_H-M   'P 1'
#
loop_
_entity.id
_entity.type
_entity.pdbx_description
1 polymer ?
#
loop_
_entity_poly.entity_id
_entity_poly.type
_entity_poly.pdbx_seq_one_letter_code
_entity_poly.pdbx_strand_id
1 'polypeptide(L)'
;MLTYHPTTEAEKEAICAWQYPGEYAMYNNPPYAEQKKHGYGFANPANNFYSFYDGETLVGFVNLSDEGSEVFFGIGAHPDHCGQGYGTQMTALAWDLSQRLYPGKPMYLEVRSWNTRAVRCYEKAGFRVVGEPVKRVTLSGEGTFYHMVRQAQG
;
A
#
# COMPACT_ATOMS: atom_id res chain seq x y z
N MET A 1 -8.79 4.96 -17.35
CA MET A 1 -8.88 5.71 -16.08
C MET A 1 -9.23 4.76 -14.95
N LEU A 2 -8.53 4.87 -13.85
CA LEU A 2 -8.80 4.01 -12.69
C LEU A 2 -10.03 4.48 -11.92
N THR A 3 -10.81 3.51 -11.45
CA THR A 3 -11.87 3.73 -10.49
C THR A 3 -11.55 2.97 -9.21
N TYR A 4 -12.15 3.37 -8.10
CA TYR A 4 -11.90 2.69 -6.83
C TYR A 4 -13.13 2.76 -5.91
N HIS A 5 -13.18 1.81 -4.99
CA HIS A 5 -14.22 1.75 -3.95
C HIS A 5 -13.65 1.02 -2.73
N PRO A 6 -14.31 1.12 -1.57
CA PRO A 6 -13.88 0.34 -0.40
C PRO A 6 -13.83 -1.15 -0.73
N THR A 7 -12.77 -1.82 -0.29
CA THR A 7 -12.54 -3.23 -0.62
C THR A 7 -13.61 -4.13 -0.02
N THR A 8 -14.21 -4.97 -0.87
CA THR A 8 -15.24 -5.94 -0.45
C THR A 8 -14.59 -7.20 0.11
N GLU A 9 -15.39 -8.05 0.78
CA GLU A 9 -14.90 -9.32 1.30
C GLU A 9 -14.41 -10.24 0.18
N ALA A 10 -15.12 -10.29 -0.94
CA ALA A 10 -14.70 -11.09 -2.09
C ALA A 10 -13.36 -10.61 -2.66
N GLU A 11 -13.16 -9.30 -2.69
CA GLU A 11 -11.89 -8.70 -3.16
C GLU A 11 -10.75 -9.00 -2.22
N LYS A 12 -10.98 -8.98 -0.92
CA LYS A 12 -9.96 -9.35 0.08
C LYS A 12 -9.47 -10.78 -0.14
N GLU A 13 -10.37 -11.70 -0.39
CA GLU A 13 -10.00 -13.09 -0.69
C GLU A 13 -9.21 -13.20 -2.00
N ALA A 14 -9.65 -12.50 -3.04
CA ALA A 14 -8.96 -12.50 -4.33
C ALA A 14 -7.55 -11.94 -4.22
N ILE A 15 -7.39 -10.82 -3.51
CA ILE A 15 -6.09 -10.17 -3.31
C ILE A 15 -5.15 -11.07 -2.51
N CYS A 16 -5.65 -11.73 -1.49
CA CYS A 16 -4.83 -12.63 -0.67
C CYS A 16 -4.34 -13.86 -1.45
N ALA A 17 -4.96 -14.17 -2.57
CA ALA A 17 -4.56 -15.26 -3.45
C ALA A 17 -3.49 -14.85 -4.46
N TRP A 18 -3.18 -13.57 -4.59
CA TRP A 18 -2.15 -13.11 -5.52
C TRP A 18 -0.77 -13.64 -5.13
N GLN A 19 -0.01 -14.09 -6.14
CA GLN A 19 1.34 -14.64 -5.94
C GLN A 19 2.35 -13.82 -6.74
N TYR A 20 3.33 -13.26 -6.05
CA TYR A 20 4.40 -12.48 -6.66
C TYR A 20 5.60 -13.38 -6.96
N PRO A 21 6.23 -13.25 -8.14
CA PRO A 21 7.34 -14.10 -8.53
C PRO A 21 8.66 -13.68 -7.90
N GLY A 22 9.59 -14.66 -7.80
CA GLY A 22 10.99 -14.42 -7.44
C GLY A 22 11.15 -13.72 -6.10
N GLU A 23 12.01 -12.71 -6.08
CA GLU A 23 12.30 -11.94 -4.86
C GLU A 23 11.09 -11.16 -4.32
N TYR A 24 10.08 -10.94 -5.15
CA TYR A 24 8.85 -10.25 -4.73
C TYR A 24 7.87 -11.16 -3.99
N ALA A 25 8.16 -12.47 -3.89
CA ALA A 25 7.29 -13.39 -3.17
C ALA A 25 7.11 -13.01 -1.69
N MET A 26 8.03 -12.25 -1.13
CA MET A 26 7.91 -11.73 0.24
C MET A 26 6.71 -10.80 0.42
N TYR A 27 6.14 -10.27 -0.66
CA TYR A 27 4.95 -9.42 -0.61
C TYR A 27 3.65 -10.20 -0.71
N ASN A 28 3.71 -11.52 -0.83
CA ASN A 28 2.51 -12.35 -0.82
C ASN A 28 1.77 -12.17 0.50
N ASN A 29 0.45 -12.01 0.41
CA ASN A 29 -0.37 -11.88 1.61
C ASN A 29 -0.62 -13.26 2.23
N PRO A 30 -0.69 -13.35 3.56
CA PRO A 30 -1.21 -14.56 4.20
C PRO A 30 -2.66 -14.81 3.76
N PRO A 31 -3.14 -16.07 3.80
CA PRO A 31 -4.55 -16.34 3.49
C PRO A 31 -5.49 -15.47 4.33
N TYR A 32 -6.61 -15.03 3.74
CA TYR A 32 -7.53 -14.14 4.44
C TYR A 32 -8.10 -14.80 5.71
N ALA A 33 -8.34 -16.10 5.68
CA ALA A 33 -8.80 -16.83 6.85
C ALA A 33 -7.82 -16.71 8.03
N GLU A 34 -6.51 -16.72 7.74
CA GLU A 34 -5.47 -16.53 8.75
C GLU A 34 -5.50 -15.11 9.31
N GLN A 35 -5.66 -14.12 8.43
CA GLN A 35 -5.77 -12.72 8.85
C GLN A 35 -6.98 -12.50 9.76
N LYS A 36 -8.11 -13.09 9.42
CA LYS A 36 -9.33 -12.97 10.25
C LYS A 36 -9.15 -13.62 11.63
N LYS A 37 -8.45 -14.75 11.67
CA LYS A 37 -8.19 -15.46 12.91
C LYS A 37 -7.38 -14.63 13.91
N HIS A 38 -6.43 -13.82 13.40
CA HIS A 38 -5.50 -13.04 14.24
C HIS A 38 -5.78 -11.54 14.24
N GLY A 39 -6.73 -11.06 13.45
CA GLY A 39 -7.14 -9.65 13.43
C GLY A 39 -6.12 -8.68 12.84
N TYR A 40 -5.30 -9.12 11.88
CA TYR A 40 -4.34 -8.24 11.22
C TYR A 40 -4.65 -8.08 9.72
N GLY A 41 -3.93 -7.16 9.08
CA GLY A 41 -4.06 -6.91 7.63
C GLY A 41 -5.47 -6.50 7.25
N PHE A 42 -6.07 -7.23 6.32
CA PHE A 42 -7.44 -6.95 5.85
C PHE A 42 -8.50 -7.13 6.95
N ALA A 43 -8.20 -7.83 8.01
CA ALA A 43 -9.13 -8.05 9.13
C ALA A 43 -8.91 -7.07 10.28
N ASN A 44 -7.92 -6.20 10.22
CA ASN A 44 -7.68 -5.18 11.24
C ASN A 44 -8.61 -3.99 10.99
N PRO A 45 -9.54 -3.68 11.92
CA PRO A 45 -10.49 -2.58 11.72
C PRO A 45 -9.85 -1.19 11.68
N ALA A 46 -8.60 -1.05 12.13
CA ALA A 46 -7.87 0.21 12.03
C ALA A 46 -7.42 0.50 10.60
N ASN A 47 -7.40 -0.49 9.72
CA ASN A 47 -7.04 -0.34 8.32
C ASN A 47 -8.24 0.08 7.49
N ASN A 48 -7.97 0.77 6.38
CA ASN A 48 -9.01 1.29 5.50
C ASN A 48 -8.61 1.00 4.06
N PHE A 49 -9.06 -0.14 3.54
CA PHE A 49 -8.64 -0.63 2.22
C PHE A 49 -9.57 -0.19 1.10
N TYR A 50 -8.97 0.15 -0.03
CA TYR A 50 -9.67 0.50 -1.27
C TYR A 50 -9.13 -0.34 -2.43
N SER A 51 -10.05 -0.84 -3.26
CA SER A 51 -9.71 -1.63 -4.45
C SER A 51 -9.74 -0.74 -5.68
N PHE A 52 -8.76 -0.91 -6.57
CA PHE A 52 -8.61 -0.11 -7.77
C PHE A 52 -8.81 -0.96 -9.02
N TYR A 53 -9.57 -0.43 -9.95
CA TYR A 53 -9.95 -1.11 -11.20
C TYR A 53 -9.57 -0.28 -12.42
N ASP A 54 -9.13 -0.97 -13.46
CA ASP A 54 -9.03 -0.42 -14.80
C ASP A 54 -10.12 -1.14 -15.62
N GLY A 55 -11.23 -0.43 -15.88
CA GLY A 55 -12.43 -1.07 -16.42
C GLY A 55 -12.96 -2.13 -15.45
N GLU A 56 -12.99 -3.38 -15.86
CA GLU A 56 -13.47 -4.50 -15.05
C GLU A 56 -12.34 -5.28 -14.37
N THR A 57 -11.09 -4.85 -14.57
CA THR A 57 -9.92 -5.55 -14.07
C THR A 57 -9.46 -4.96 -12.75
N LEU A 58 -9.41 -5.78 -11.70
CA LEU A 58 -8.85 -5.40 -10.40
C LEU A 58 -7.32 -5.33 -10.53
N VAL A 59 -6.76 -4.12 -10.46
CA VAL A 59 -5.33 -3.91 -10.72
C VAL A 59 -4.51 -3.67 -9.47
N GLY A 60 -5.15 -3.34 -8.35
CA GLY A 60 -4.42 -3.10 -7.11
C GLY A 60 -5.32 -2.68 -5.97
N PHE A 61 -4.67 -2.39 -4.85
CA PHE A 61 -5.35 -1.91 -3.65
C PHE A 61 -4.46 -0.96 -2.89
N VAL A 62 -5.07 -0.11 -2.05
CA VAL A 62 -4.34 0.73 -1.10
C VAL A 62 -4.95 0.58 0.28
N ASN A 63 -4.13 0.87 1.30
CA ASN A 63 -4.57 1.02 2.67
C ASN A 63 -4.28 2.44 3.13
N LEU A 64 -5.28 3.08 3.73
CA LEU A 64 -5.14 4.41 4.33
C LEU A 64 -5.53 4.28 5.80
N SER A 65 -4.54 4.13 6.69
CA SER A 65 -4.78 3.96 8.11
C SER A 65 -4.48 5.27 8.85
N ASP A 66 -5.51 5.86 9.46
CA ASP A 66 -5.36 7.09 10.25
C ASP A 66 -4.70 6.78 11.59
N GLU A 67 -3.47 7.26 11.77
CA GLU A 67 -2.71 7.04 13.00
C GLU A 67 -2.67 8.28 13.89
N GLY A 68 -3.58 9.22 13.68
CA GLY A 68 -3.67 10.45 14.47
C GLY A 68 -3.00 11.62 13.77
N SER A 69 -1.69 11.75 13.92
CA SER A 69 -0.95 12.88 13.32
C SER A 69 -0.61 12.67 11.86
N GLU A 70 -0.66 11.41 11.38
CA GLU A 70 -0.32 11.06 10.01
C GLU A 70 -1.11 9.84 9.55
N VAL A 71 -1.12 9.61 8.24
CA VAL A 71 -1.84 8.48 7.63
C VAL A 71 -0.82 7.49 7.08
N PHE A 72 -0.92 6.23 7.51
CA PHE A 72 -0.13 5.16 6.93
C PHE A 72 -0.68 4.79 5.56
N PHE A 73 0.20 4.73 4.56
CA PHE A 73 -0.13 4.35 3.19
C PHE A 73 0.49 3.00 2.85
N GLY A 74 -0.35 2.03 2.54
CA GLY A 74 0.06 0.74 2.00
C GLY A 74 -0.47 0.59 0.59
N ILE A 75 0.25 -0.12 -0.27
CA ILE A 75 -0.16 -0.30 -1.67
C ILE A 75 0.29 -1.68 -2.17
N GLY A 76 -0.53 -2.30 -3.00
CA GLY A 76 -0.18 -3.51 -3.72
C GLY A 76 -0.77 -3.48 -5.11
N ALA A 77 0.03 -3.88 -6.11
CA ALA A 77 -0.44 -4.02 -7.48
C ALA A 77 -0.59 -5.52 -7.81
N HIS A 78 -1.58 -5.82 -8.66
CA HIS A 78 -1.76 -7.20 -9.12
C HIS A 78 -0.47 -7.69 -9.80
N PRO A 79 0.00 -8.92 -9.50
CA PRO A 79 1.28 -9.41 -10.04
C PRO A 79 1.38 -9.35 -11.56
N ASP A 80 0.28 -9.59 -12.26
CA ASP A 80 0.23 -9.59 -13.73
C ASP A 80 0.23 -8.18 -14.32
N HIS A 81 0.06 -7.16 -13.48
CA HIS A 81 -0.06 -5.76 -13.92
C HIS A 81 1.03 -4.86 -13.36
N CYS A 82 2.04 -5.45 -12.73
CA CYS A 82 3.19 -4.69 -12.25
C CYS A 82 3.97 -4.09 -13.42
N GLY A 83 4.50 -2.89 -13.24
CA GLY A 83 5.30 -2.24 -14.29
C GLY A 83 4.49 -1.52 -15.37
N GLN A 84 3.17 -1.43 -15.22
CA GLN A 84 2.28 -0.77 -16.19
C GLN A 84 1.87 0.64 -15.76
N GLY A 85 2.52 1.20 -14.75
CA GLY A 85 2.22 2.55 -14.27
C GLY A 85 1.04 2.65 -13.31
N TYR A 86 0.40 1.56 -12.96
CA TYR A 86 -0.73 1.58 -12.03
C TYR A 86 -0.35 2.08 -10.65
N GLY A 87 0.83 1.69 -10.16
CA GLY A 87 1.32 2.13 -8.85
C GLY A 87 1.38 3.64 -8.72
N THR A 88 1.88 4.32 -9.76
CA THR A 88 1.94 5.78 -9.80
C THR A 88 0.56 6.40 -9.78
N GLN A 89 -0.36 5.87 -10.60
CA GLN A 89 -1.74 6.37 -10.66
C GLN A 89 -2.47 6.14 -9.33
N MET A 90 -2.36 4.95 -8.76
CA MET A 90 -2.99 4.62 -7.48
C MET A 90 -2.47 5.51 -6.36
N THR A 91 -1.17 5.77 -6.33
CA THR A 91 -0.55 6.62 -5.30
C THR A 91 -1.10 8.04 -5.37
N ALA A 92 -1.22 8.60 -6.58
CA ALA A 92 -1.79 9.94 -6.76
C ALA A 92 -3.25 10.01 -6.32
N LEU A 93 -4.06 9.02 -6.71
CA LEU A 93 -5.47 8.97 -6.32
C LEU A 93 -5.63 8.75 -4.81
N ALA A 94 -4.77 7.92 -4.21
CA ALA A 94 -4.78 7.67 -2.78
C ALA A 94 -4.43 8.93 -1.99
N TRP A 95 -3.50 9.75 -2.50
CA TRP A 95 -3.20 11.04 -1.88
C TRP A 95 -4.41 11.95 -1.85
N ASP A 96 -5.09 12.10 -3.00
CA ASP A 96 -6.29 12.94 -3.07
C ASP A 96 -7.38 12.42 -2.13
N LEU A 97 -7.59 11.10 -2.09
CA LEU A 97 -8.56 10.49 -1.19
C LEU A 97 -8.20 10.73 0.26
N SER A 98 -6.93 10.57 0.63
CA SER A 98 -6.46 10.79 1.99
C SER A 98 -6.71 12.23 2.45
N GLN A 99 -6.47 13.21 1.57
CA GLN A 99 -6.71 14.62 1.93
C GLN A 99 -8.20 14.93 2.09
N ARG A 100 -9.07 14.19 1.40
CA ARG A 100 -10.53 14.32 1.59
C ARG A 100 -10.99 13.68 2.90
N LEU A 101 -10.44 12.50 3.23
CA LEU A 101 -10.81 11.77 4.44
C LEU A 101 -10.16 12.35 5.70
N TYR A 102 -8.90 12.78 5.56
CA TYR A 102 -8.07 13.23 6.68
C TYR A 102 -7.38 14.54 6.33
N PRO A 103 -8.14 15.66 6.24
CA PRO A 103 -7.59 16.93 5.73
C PRO A 103 -6.35 17.40 6.50
N GLY A 104 -5.32 17.78 5.75
CA GLY A 104 -4.09 18.34 6.31
C GLY A 104 -3.10 17.34 6.87
N LYS A 105 -3.43 16.04 6.94
CA LYS A 105 -2.51 15.05 7.48
C LYS A 105 -1.53 14.58 6.42
N PRO A 106 -0.22 14.47 6.79
CA PRO A 106 0.75 13.87 5.87
C PRO A 106 0.51 12.37 5.73
N MET A 107 1.00 11.82 4.62
CA MET A 107 1.04 10.37 4.40
C MET A 107 2.46 9.87 4.56
N TYR A 108 2.62 8.69 5.17
CA TYR A 108 3.90 8.04 5.23
C TYR A 108 3.79 6.59 4.78
N LEU A 109 4.91 6.05 4.35
CA LEU A 109 5.05 4.63 4.01
C LEU A 109 6.43 4.15 4.44
N GLU A 110 6.57 2.83 4.50
CA GLU A 110 7.88 2.20 4.65
C GLU A 110 8.10 1.27 3.46
N VAL A 111 9.25 1.37 2.83
CA VAL A 111 9.61 0.60 1.65
C VAL A 111 10.95 -0.08 1.85
N ARG A 112 11.06 -1.34 1.46
CA ARG A 112 12.34 -2.06 1.57
C ARG A 112 13.41 -1.33 0.78
N SER A 113 14.56 -1.11 1.42
CA SER A 113 15.63 -0.28 0.86
C SER A 113 16.18 -0.81 -0.47
N TRP A 114 16.09 -2.11 -0.72
CA TRP A 114 16.55 -2.71 -1.97
C TRP A 114 15.58 -2.49 -3.14
N ASN A 115 14.33 -2.15 -2.86
CA ASN A 115 13.30 -2.00 -3.88
C ASN A 115 13.35 -0.61 -4.50
N THR A 116 14.39 -0.36 -5.31
CA THR A 116 14.67 0.95 -5.89
C THR A 116 13.56 1.41 -6.83
N ARG A 117 12.89 0.48 -7.51
CA ARG A 117 11.77 0.80 -8.40
C ARG A 117 10.63 1.45 -7.62
N ALA A 118 10.27 0.87 -6.47
CA ALA A 118 9.22 1.40 -5.62
C ALA A 118 9.62 2.75 -5.03
N VAL A 119 10.86 2.88 -4.55
CA VAL A 119 11.37 4.15 -4.00
C VAL A 119 11.23 5.26 -5.03
N ARG A 120 11.64 5.02 -6.27
CA ARG A 120 11.52 6.01 -7.35
C ARG A 120 10.06 6.37 -7.65
N CYS A 121 9.18 5.38 -7.64
CA CYS A 121 7.75 5.61 -7.83
C CYS A 121 7.20 6.56 -6.78
N TYR A 122 7.54 6.33 -5.52
CA TYR A 122 7.08 7.18 -4.41
C TYR A 122 7.70 8.57 -4.46
N GLU A 123 8.97 8.68 -4.84
CA GLU A 123 9.60 9.98 -5.00
C GLU A 123 8.90 10.82 -6.07
N LYS A 124 8.54 10.20 -7.20
CA LYS A 124 7.77 10.86 -8.25
C LYS A 124 6.40 11.32 -7.76
N ALA A 125 5.83 10.60 -6.81
CA ALA A 125 4.53 10.93 -6.23
C ALA A 125 4.63 11.98 -5.11
N GLY A 126 5.81 12.52 -4.84
CA GLY A 126 5.99 13.60 -3.86
C GLY A 126 6.45 13.15 -2.49
N PHE A 127 6.73 11.89 -2.31
CA PHE A 127 7.29 11.38 -1.04
C PHE A 127 8.79 11.66 -0.97
N ARG A 128 9.31 11.80 0.25
CA ARG A 128 10.75 11.99 0.50
C ARG A 128 11.17 11.06 1.63
N VAL A 129 12.39 10.52 1.52
CA VAL A 129 12.99 9.73 2.60
C VAL A 129 13.26 10.66 3.79
N VAL A 130 12.84 10.22 4.98
CA VAL A 130 13.00 10.97 6.22
C VAL A 130 13.77 10.10 7.21
N GLY A 131 14.88 10.62 7.72
CA GLY A 131 15.70 9.93 8.72
C GLY A 131 16.54 8.80 8.15
N GLU A 132 17.12 8.02 9.03
CA GLU A 132 17.95 6.87 8.67
C GLU A 132 17.10 5.65 8.34
N PRO A 133 17.62 4.73 7.50
CA PRO A 133 16.92 3.46 7.27
C PRO A 133 16.69 2.72 8.58
N VAL A 134 15.54 2.08 8.70
CA VAL A 134 15.15 1.34 9.90
C VAL A 134 15.07 -0.14 9.63
N LYS A 135 15.44 -0.95 10.64
CA LYS A 135 15.29 -2.39 10.57
C LYS A 135 13.98 -2.80 11.19
N ARG A 136 13.25 -3.68 10.49
CA ARG A 136 11.97 -4.21 10.94
C ARG A 136 11.97 -5.72 10.82
N VAL A 137 11.28 -6.39 11.71
CA VAL A 137 10.97 -7.81 11.58
C VAL A 137 9.54 -7.90 11.06
N THR A 138 9.37 -8.54 9.91
CA THR A 138 8.07 -8.71 9.27
C THR A 138 7.72 -10.19 9.19
N LEU A 139 6.54 -10.50 8.67
CA LEU A 139 6.14 -11.89 8.43
C LEU A 139 7.10 -12.62 7.48
N SER A 140 7.81 -11.86 6.63
CA SER A 140 8.80 -12.39 5.68
C SER A 140 10.22 -12.44 6.27
N GLY A 141 10.41 -12.02 7.52
CA GLY A 141 11.70 -11.95 8.19
C GLY A 141 12.20 -10.53 8.36
N GLU A 142 13.48 -10.39 8.73
CA GLU A 142 14.09 -9.09 8.97
C GLU A 142 14.37 -8.36 7.64
N GLY A 143 14.18 -7.05 7.64
CA GLY A 143 14.48 -6.21 6.49
C GLY A 143 14.83 -4.79 6.90
N THR A 144 15.46 -4.06 5.97
CA THR A 144 15.79 -2.65 6.13
C THR A 144 14.86 -1.83 5.27
N PHE A 145 14.28 -0.76 5.84
CA PHE A 145 13.25 0.04 5.20
C PHE A 145 13.61 1.52 5.23
N TYR A 146 13.26 2.22 4.15
CA TYR A 146 13.20 3.68 4.18
C TYR A 146 11.82 4.10 4.66
N HIS A 147 11.81 5.11 5.54
CA HIS A 147 10.58 5.81 5.95
C HIS A 147 10.40 6.99 5.01
N MET A 148 9.31 7.04 4.28
CA MET A 148 9.04 8.10 3.31
C MET A 148 7.77 8.83 3.67
N VAL A 149 7.78 10.16 3.50
CA VAL A 149 6.66 11.03 3.88
C VAL A 149 6.33 11.98 2.74
N ARG A 150 5.04 12.19 2.50
CA ARG A 150 4.52 13.29 1.70
C ARG A 150 3.75 14.22 2.60
N GLN A 151 4.21 15.49 2.68
CA GLN A 151 3.57 16.52 3.50
C GLN A 151 2.37 17.11 2.80
N ALA A 152 1.32 17.42 3.58
CA ALA A 152 0.22 18.19 3.05
C ALA A 152 0.69 19.63 2.79
N GLN A 153 0.22 20.20 1.69
CA GLN A 153 0.50 21.62 1.40
C GLN A 153 -0.44 22.47 2.22
N GLY A 154 0.17 23.30 3.05
CA GLY A 154 -0.56 24.20 3.94
C GLY A 154 -1.12 25.41 3.25
#